data_06ce14b926dfe1cda488d01d63e32e52
#
_entry.id   06ce14b926dfe1cda488d01d63e32e52
#
_cell.length_a   1.000
_cell.length_b   1.000
_cell.length_c   1.000
_cell.angle_alpha   90.00
_cell.angle_beta   90.00
_cell.angle_gamma   90.00
#
_symmetry.space_group_name_H-M   'P 1'
#
loop_
_entity.id
_entity.type
_entity.pdbx_description
1 polymer ?
#
loop_
_entity_poly.entity_id
_entity_poly.type
_entity_poly.pdbx_seq_one_letter_code
_entity_poly.pdbx_strand_id
1 'polypeptide(L)'
;MQAVTTAQIHAHPALAQFTLDMDDTPAQVSAHERVGLALGRDYALHGLTPPIAHLYPQSPLQRGWMSARSRAVRTPASPQVELWLALRTHAWARGRSFEDIQLTPHHLAQLDTTHCPITRELLGDDNRSIDRVRDDAGYAAGNLAVMSQRANRAKGSRNRQALLDMASSCAAGPITRIGGLDEAQWQRLAVLSSFVTPLSHEEAAQIPLRVLPPNRMRLFNPIQALQALVTRQLATPGWSARLARLEALLPTEALRTDFNRFLLALAPRVLAAAELQSPHEIRWALEDAWAQPLVMKRWTRFALQLHPEQAEALVERAAARKLSPVHVQRHDDATEGWALETGGYLR
;
A
#
# COMPACT_ATOMS: atom_id res chain seq x y z
N MET A 1 -44.21 64.90 31.34
CA MET A 1 -45.21 65.41 30.38
C MET A 1 -45.37 64.44 29.27
N GLN A 2 -46.61 64.07 29.06
CA GLN A 2 -47.27 63.43 27.95
C GLN A 2 -46.93 61.94 27.64
N ALA A 3 -47.90 61.13 28.00
CA ALA A 3 -48.15 59.80 27.57
C ALA A 3 -48.54 59.74 26.09
N VAL A 4 -48.09 58.71 25.38
CA VAL A 4 -48.66 58.29 24.07
C VAL A 4 -49.10 56.86 24.18
N THR A 5 -50.38 56.68 23.96
CA THR A 5 -51.19 55.49 24.02
C THR A 5 -50.83 54.58 22.88
N THR A 6 -50.55 53.31 23.18
CA THR A 6 -50.32 52.28 22.19
C THR A 6 -51.68 51.62 21.84
N ALA A 7 -52.09 51.73 20.57
CA ALA A 7 -53.23 51.02 20.05
C ALA A 7 -52.84 49.58 19.64
N GLN A 8 -53.47 48.60 20.26
CA GLN A 8 -53.40 47.20 19.81
C GLN A 8 -54.25 47.02 18.54
N ILE A 9 -53.57 46.63 17.47
CA ILE A 9 -54.20 46.12 16.23
C ILE A 9 -54.20 44.63 16.28
N HIS A 10 -55.34 43.99 16.37
CA HIS A 10 -55.55 42.55 16.19
C HIS A 10 -55.28 42.22 14.73
N ALA A 11 -54.24 41.46 14.45
CA ALA A 11 -54.01 40.88 13.16
C ALA A 11 -54.71 39.51 13.08
N HIS A 12 -55.54 39.36 12.08
CA HIS A 12 -56.17 38.08 11.67
C HIS A 12 -55.07 37.06 11.30
N PRO A 13 -55.27 35.74 11.58
CA PRO A 13 -54.37 34.73 11.10
C PRO A 13 -54.47 34.64 9.58
N ALA A 14 -53.46 35.09 8.88
CA ALA A 14 -53.31 34.86 7.46
C ALA A 14 -53.13 33.37 7.23
N LEU A 15 -53.93 32.83 6.36
CA LEU A 15 -53.81 31.48 5.77
C LEU A 15 -52.37 31.35 5.20
N ALA A 16 -51.59 30.51 5.81
CA ALA A 16 -50.29 30.13 5.25
C ALA A 16 -50.58 29.41 3.91
N GLN A 17 -50.30 30.09 2.81
CA GLN A 17 -50.19 29.45 1.52
C GLN A 17 -48.94 28.55 1.57
N PHE A 18 -49.13 27.25 1.63
CA PHE A 18 -48.11 26.26 1.30
C PHE A 18 -47.82 26.42 -0.18
N THR A 19 -46.78 27.18 -0.53
CA THR A 19 -46.10 27.05 -1.80
C THR A 19 -45.38 25.71 -1.74
N LEU A 20 -45.88 24.72 -2.46
CA LEU A 20 -45.10 23.57 -2.86
C LEU A 20 -43.97 24.10 -3.75
N ASP A 21 -42.80 24.29 -3.16
CA ASP A 21 -41.56 24.44 -3.92
C ASP A 21 -41.30 23.10 -4.62
N MET A 22 -41.84 22.99 -5.85
CA MET A 22 -41.49 21.97 -6.81
C MET A 22 -40.15 22.32 -7.45
N ASP A 23 -39.11 22.55 -6.63
CA ASP A 23 -37.74 22.46 -7.09
C ASP A 23 -37.40 20.96 -7.16
N ASP A 24 -37.87 20.33 -8.22
CA ASP A 24 -37.39 19.04 -8.72
C ASP A 24 -36.01 19.20 -9.32
N THR A 25 -35.07 19.72 -8.56
CA THR A 25 -33.66 19.51 -8.80
C THR A 25 -33.42 18.06 -8.41
N PRO A 26 -33.11 17.15 -9.37
CA PRO A 26 -32.90 15.75 -9.01
C PRO A 26 -31.81 15.70 -7.95
N ALA A 27 -32.16 15.22 -6.76
CA ALA A 27 -31.25 15.13 -5.63
C ALA A 27 -29.96 14.50 -6.10
N GLN A 28 -28.86 15.26 -6.08
CA GLN A 28 -27.56 14.78 -6.57
C GLN A 28 -27.19 13.56 -5.75
N VAL A 29 -27.24 12.38 -6.39
CA VAL A 29 -26.88 11.11 -5.76
C VAL A 29 -25.46 11.22 -5.23
N SER A 30 -25.30 11.06 -3.92
CA SER A 30 -24.00 11.23 -3.27
C SER A 30 -22.95 10.26 -3.88
N ALA A 31 -21.67 10.63 -3.82
CA ALA A 31 -20.60 9.76 -4.28
C ALA A 31 -20.66 8.37 -3.60
N HIS A 32 -20.92 8.36 -2.30
CA HIS A 32 -21.10 7.12 -1.51
C HIS A 32 -22.26 6.27 -2.02
N GLU A 33 -23.37 6.90 -2.35
CA GLU A 33 -24.54 6.20 -2.89
C GLU A 33 -24.29 5.63 -4.29
N ARG A 34 -23.62 6.40 -5.17
CA ARG A 34 -23.24 5.90 -6.51
C ARG A 34 -22.35 4.68 -6.43
N VAL A 35 -21.32 4.70 -5.57
CA VAL A 35 -20.41 3.57 -5.34
C VAL A 35 -21.18 2.36 -4.81
N GLY A 36 -22.08 2.54 -3.83
CA GLY A 36 -22.91 1.45 -3.30
C GLY A 36 -23.81 0.81 -4.36
N LEU A 37 -24.46 1.63 -5.22
CA LEU A 37 -25.28 1.13 -6.33
C LEU A 37 -24.43 0.34 -7.35
N ALA A 38 -23.25 0.83 -7.72
CA ALA A 38 -22.36 0.15 -8.65
C ALA A 38 -21.88 -1.19 -8.06
N LEU A 39 -21.45 -1.19 -6.81
CA LEU A 39 -21.01 -2.38 -6.09
C LEU A 39 -22.09 -3.45 -6.02
N GLY A 40 -23.35 -3.06 -5.76
CA GLY A 40 -24.47 -3.99 -5.78
C GLY A 40 -24.69 -4.63 -7.15
N ARG A 41 -24.56 -3.85 -8.24
CA ARG A 41 -24.64 -4.38 -9.61
C ARG A 41 -23.52 -5.38 -9.91
N ASP A 42 -22.32 -5.11 -9.44
CA ASP A 42 -21.17 -6.00 -9.62
C ASP A 42 -21.40 -7.33 -8.90
N TYR A 43 -21.93 -7.34 -7.68
CA TYR A 43 -22.35 -8.57 -7.01
C TYR A 43 -23.36 -9.37 -7.86
N ALA A 44 -24.37 -8.70 -8.42
CA ALA A 44 -25.36 -9.36 -9.25
C ALA A 44 -24.76 -9.93 -10.54
N LEU A 45 -23.86 -9.19 -11.20
CA LEU A 45 -23.15 -9.60 -12.41
C LEU A 45 -22.37 -10.92 -12.19
N HIS A 46 -21.74 -11.06 -11.04
CA HIS A 46 -20.99 -12.26 -10.68
C HIS A 46 -21.84 -13.35 -10.00
N GLY A 47 -23.14 -13.19 -9.93
CA GLY A 47 -24.06 -14.17 -9.34
C GLY A 47 -23.91 -14.31 -7.82
N LEU A 48 -23.28 -13.34 -7.16
CA LEU A 48 -23.04 -13.34 -5.72
C LEU A 48 -24.12 -12.57 -4.97
N THR A 49 -24.28 -12.91 -3.70
CA THR A 49 -25.13 -12.17 -2.77
C THR A 49 -24.25 -11.27 -1.90
N PRO A 50 -24.54 -9.96 -1.80
CA PRO A 50 -23.83 -9.08 -0.88
C PRO A 50 -23.94 -9.54 0.58
N PRO A 51 -23.02 -9.14 1.47
CA PRO A 51 -23.09 -9.44 2.89
C PRO A 51 -24.41 -8.94 3.52
N ILE A 52 -25.05 -9.79 4.32
CA ILE A 52 -26.37 -9.53 4.92
C ILE A 52 -26.42 -8.22 5.70
N ALA A 53 -25.32 -7.85 6.35
CA ALA A 53 -25.20 -6.58 7.10
C ALA A 53 -25.48 -5.33 6.25
N HIS A 54 -25.38 -5.43 4.93
CA HIS A 54 -25.63 -4.33 3.99
C HIS A 54 -26.92 -4.50 3.16
N LEU A 55 -27.72 -5.55 3.44
CA LEU A 55 -29.00 -5.83 2.77
C LEU A 55 -30.18 -5.30 3.60
N TYR A 56 -30.30 -3.98 3.69
CA TYR A 56 -31.47 -3.32 4.32
C TYR A 56 -32.18 -2.41 3.30
N PRO A 57 -33.50 -2.15 3.45
CA PRO A 57 -34.36 -1.61 2.39
C PRO A 57 -33.87 -0.35 1.68
N GLN A 58 -33.15 0.53 2.34
CA GLN A 58 -32.66 1.78 1.74
C GLN A 58 -31.17 1.75 1.36
N SER A 59 -30.51 0.61 1.56
CA SER A 59 -29.11 0.46 1.23
C SER A 59 -28.87 0.66 -0.27
N PRO A 60 -27.97 1.56 -0.69
CA PRO A 60 -27.58 1.71 -2.08
C PRO A 60 -27.09 0.40 -2.68
N LEU A 61 -26.32 -0.38 -1.91
CA LEU A 61 -25.80 -1.68 -2.32
C LEU A 61 -26.93 -2.68 -2.60
N GLN A 62 -27.93 -2.78 -1.72
CA GLN A 62 -29.11 -3.62 -1.96
C GLN A 62 -29.89 -3.16 -3.19
N ARG A 63 -30.15 -1.87 -3.36
CA ARG A 63 -30.88 -1.33 -4.52
C ARG A 63 -30.14 -1.66 -5.82
N GLY A 64 -28.83 -1.48 -5.86
CA GLY A 64 -27.99 -1.85 -7.01
C GLY A 64 -28.08 -3.33 -7.35
N TRP A 65 -27.96 -4.20 -6.34
CA TRP A 65 -28.05 -5.64 -6.50
C TRP A 65 -29.43 -6.10 -6.99
N MET A 66 -30.51 -5.61 -6.37
CA MET A 66 -31.87 -5.94 -6.76
C MET A 66 -32.20 -5.48 -8.19
N SER A 67 -31.72 -4.31 -8.60
CA SER A 67 -31.97 -3.77 -9.95
C SER A 67 -31.30 -4.58 -11.06
N ALA A 68 -30.22 -5.28 -10.76
CA ALA A 68 -29.41 -6.00 -11.74
C ALA A 68 -29.61 -7.54 -11.71
N ARG A 69 -29.95 -8.13 -10.56
CA ARG A 69 -29.94 -9.59 -10.35
C ARG A 69 -30.79 -10.40 -11.33
N SER A 70 -31.86 -9.81 -11.88
CA SER A 70 -32.76 -10.47 -12.83
C SER A 70 -32.31 -10.31 -14.29
N ARG A 71 -31.44 -9.35 -14.60
CA ARG A 71 -31.02 -9.00 -15.94
C ARG A 71 -29.56 -9.32 -16.22
N ALA A 72 -28.76 -9.54 -15.19
CA ALA A 72 -27.34 -9.78 -15.34
C ALA A 72 -27.08 -11.14 -16.01
N VAL A 73 -26.27 -11.15 -17.06
CA VAL A 73 -25.63 -12.36 -17.56
C VAL A 73 -24.56 -12.71 -16.52
N ARG A 74 -24.76 -13.83 -15.82
CA ARG A 74 -23.91 -14.22 -14.71
C ARG A 74 -22.54 -14.72 -15.21
N THR A 75 -21.51 -14.01 -14.81
CA THR A 75 -20.14 -14.49 -14.96
C THR A 75 -19.71 -15.14 -13.64
N PRO A 76 -19.33 -16.43 -13.61
CA PRO A 76 -18.90 -17.08 -12.38
C PRO A 76 -17.79 -16.29 -11.68
N ALA A 77 -17.95 -16.08 -10.39
CA ALA A 77 -16.95 -15.40 -9.60
C ALA A 77 -15.71 -16.30 -9.40
N SER A 78 -14.53 -15.74 -9.65
CA SER A 78 -13.28 -16.34 -9.18
C SER A 78 -13.01 -15.90 -7.73
N PRO A 79 -12.14 -16.61 -6.97
CA PRO A 79 -11.74 -16.17 -5.64
C PRO A 79 -11.20 -14.72 -5.61
N GLN A 80 -10.54 -14.29 -6.69
CA GLN A 80 -10.02 -12.92 -6.82
C GLN A 80 -11.15 -11.89 -7.00
N VAL A 81 -12.23 -12.25 -7.68
CA VAL A 81 -13.43 -11.40 -7.80
C VAL A 81 -14.13 -11.30 -6.46
N GLU A 82 -14.28 -12.41 -5.74
CA GLU A 82 -14.88 -12.40 -4.40
C GLU A 82 -14.07 -11.51 -3.44
N LEU A 83 -12.75 -11.65 -3.44
CA LEU A 83 -11.85 -10.82 -2.66
C LEU A 83 -11.95 -9.34 -3.05
N TRP A 84 -11.99 -9.02 -4.33
CA TRP A 84 -12.13 -7.67 -4.84
C TRP A 84 -13.45 -7.02 -4.39
N LEU A 85 -14.57 -7.75 -4.49
CA LEU A 85 -15.87 -7.28 -4.01
C LEU A 85 -15.88 -7.10 -2.48
N ALA A 86 -15.26 -8.02 -1.74
CA ALA A 86 -15.14 -7.91 -0.30
C ALA A 86 -14.35 -6.67 0.14
N LEU A 87 -13.22 -6.37 -0.52
CA LEU A 87 -12.41 -5.18 -0.25
C LEU A 87 -13.16 -3.90 -0.59
N ARG A 88 -13.85 -3.84 -1.74
CA ARG A 88 -14.68 -2.69 -2.13
C ARG A 88 -15.83 -2.47 -1.15
N THR A 89 -16.50 -3.55 -0.73
CA THR A 89 -17.56 -3.48 0.29
C THR A 89 -17.03 -2.94 1.61
N HIS A 90 -15.87 -3.43 2.04
CA HIS A 90 -15.23 -2.97 3.26
C HIS A 90 -14.79 -1.50 3.18
N ALA A 91 -14.27 -1.06 2.03
CA ALA A 91 -13.93 0.33 1.78
C ALA A 91 -15.19 1.22 1.81
N TRP A 92 -16.21 0.85 1.05
CA TRP A 92 -17.48 1.56 0.97
C TRP A 92 -18.16 1.69 2.35
N ALA A 93 -18.28 0.59 3.09
CA ALA A 93 -18.92 0.58 4.40
C ALA A 93 -18.23 1.46 5.45
N ARG A 94 -16.93 1.76 5.26
CA ARG A 94 -16.13 2.60 6.16
C ARG A 94 -15.81 3.99 5.59
N GLY A 95 -16.42 4.37 4.47
CA GLY A 95 -16.11 5.63 3.80
C GLY A 95 -14.65 5.78 3.38
N ARG A 96 -13.97 4.64 3.10
CA ARG A 96 -12.58 4.63 2.63
C ARG A 96 -12.54 4.70 1.12
N SER A 97 -11.56 5.41 0.61
CA SER A 97 -11.33 5.49 -0.83
C SER A 97 -10.89 4.15 -1.41
N PHE A 98 -11.38 3.83 -2.60
CA PHE A 98 -11.01 2.65 -3.37
C PHE A 98 -10.75 3.05 -4.82
N GLU A 99 -9.62 2.64 -5.36
CA GLU A 99 -9.23 2.91 -6.73
C GLU A 99 -9.78 1.82 -7.66
N ASP A 100 -10.75 2.21 -8.52
CA ASP A 100 -11.45 1.26 -9.39
C ASP A 100 -10.70 0.95 -10.70
N ILE A 101 -9.75 1.80 -11.14
CA ILE A 101 -9.13 1.68 -12.46
C ILE A 101 -8.03 0.62 -12.47
N GLN A 102 -7.09 0.68 -11.54
CA GLN A 102 -5.93 -0.22 -11.50
C GLN A 102 -6.10 -1.37 -10.52
N LEU A 103 -6.90 -1.18 -9.45
CA LEU A 103 -7.13 -2.22 -8.44
C LEU A 103 -8.23 -3.19 -8.89
N THR A 104 -7.88 -4.04 -9.82
CA THR A 104 -8.74 -5.07 -10.42
C THR A 104 -8.56 -6.44 -9.75
N PRO A 105 -9.45 -7.42 -9.99
CA PRO A 105 -9.24 -8.81 -9.56
C PRO A 105 -7.89 -9.39 -10.01
N HIS A 106 -7.47 -9.06 -11.24
CA HIS A 106 -6.17 -9.47 -11.78
C HIS A 106 -5.00 -8.86 -11.00
N HIS A 107 -5.09 -7.57 -10.63
CA HIS A 107 -4.09 -6.92 -9.78
C HIS A 107 -3.98 -7.60 -8.43
N LEU A 108 -5.13 -7.93 -7.79
CA LEU A 108 -5.15 -8.64 -6.50
C LEU A 108 -4.49 -10.02 -6.56
N ALA A 109 -4.68 -10.75 -7.66
CA ALA A 109 -4.00 -12.04 -7.88
C ALA A 109 -2.47 -11.88 -7.90
N GLN A 110 -1.96 -10.74 -8.36
CA GLN A 110 -0.52 -10.46 -8.44
C GLN A 110 0.10 -10.05 -7.10
N LEU A 111 -0.71 -9.68 -6.10
CA LEU A 111 -0.23 -9.36 -4.75
C LEU A 111 0.10 -10.61 -3.96
N ASP A 112 -0.38 -11.77 -4.40
CA ASP A 112 -0.31 -13.01 -3.63
C ASP A 112 1.11 -13.40 -3.26
N THR A 113 1.25 -13.96 -2.06
CA THR A 113 2.50 -14.47 -1.52
C THR A 113 2.21 -15.64 -0.59
N THR A 114 3.13 -16.60 -0.55
CA THR A 114 3.01 -17.79 0.30
C THR A 114 3.40 -17.53 1.75
N HIS A 115 4.23 -16.53 2.01
CA HIS A 115 4.71 -16.22 3.36
C HIS A 115 4.49 -14.74 3.70
N CYS A 116 4.18 -14.49 4.96
CA CYS A 116 4.09 -13.13 5.48
C CYS A 116 5.45 -12.43 5.40
N PRO A 117 5.56 -11.25 4.76
CA PRO A 117 6.85 -10.54 4.69
C PRO A 117 7.34 -10.05 6.06
N ILE A 118 6.44 -9.95 7.04
CA ILE A 118 6.74 -9.42 8.37
C ILE A 118 7.10 -10.53 9.34
N THR A 119 6.22 -11.52 9.49
CA THR A 119 6.39 -12.63 10.46
C THR A 119 7.10 -13.83 9.89
N ARG A 120 7.21 -13.91 8.56
CA ARG A 120 7.80 -15.02 7.80
C ARG A 120 7.04 -16.35 7.95
N GLU A 121 5.86 -16.34 8.59
CA GLU A 121 5.00 -17.50 8.67
C GLU A 121 4.33 -17.82 7.33
N LEU A 122 4.00 -19.08 7.09
CA LEU A 122 3.21 -19.52 5.95
C LEU A 122 1.81 -18.91 6.04
N LEU A 123 1.30 -18.40 4.92
CA LEU A 123 -0.03 -17.83 4.80
C LEU A 123 -1.01 -18.82 4.22
N GLY A 124 -2.00 -19.19 5.02
CA GLY A 124 -3.20 -19.93 4.61
C GLY A 124 -4.43 -19.01 4.52
N ASP A 125 -5.58 -19.57 4.21
CA ASP A 125 -6.83 -18.82 4.07
C ASP A 125 -7.32 -18.22 5.40
N ASP A 126 -7.00 -18.86 6.52
CA ASP A 126 -7.41 -18.49 7.86
C ASP A 126 -6.57 -17.37 8.49
N ASN A 127 -5.31 -17.19 8.07
CA ASN A 127 -4.40 -16.20 8.66
C ASN A 127 -3.98 -15.08 7.71
N ARG A 128 -4.39 -15.14 6.43
CA ARG A 128 -4.07 -14.17 5.38
C ARG A 128 -4.90 -12.88 5.54
N SER A 129 -4.28 -11.75 5.24
CA SER A 129 -4.93 -10.43 5.23
C SER A 129 -4.29 -9.52 4.20
N ILE A 130 -5.08 -8.61 3.62
CA ILE A 130 -4.57 -7.51 2.79
C ILE A 130 -4.55 -6.25 3.64
N ASP A 131 -3.37 -5.66 3.76
CA ASP A 131 -3.14 -4.40 4.46
C ASP A 131 -2.99 -3.23 3.47
N ARG A 132 -3.50 -2.06 3.86
CA ARG A 132 -3.12 -0.77 3.27
C ARG A 132 -1.88 -0.30 3.97
N VAL A 133 -0.74 -0.38 3.33
CA VAL A 133 0.55 -0.07 3.95
C VAL A 133 0.57 1.36 4.48
N ARG A 134 0.05 2.31 3.70
CA ARG A 134 -0.26 3.66 4.12
C ARG A 134 -1.77 3.80 4.30
N ASP A 135 -2.22 3.98 5.54
CA ASP A 135 -3.64 3.90 5.90
C ASP A 135 -4.49 5.04 5.30
N ASP A 136 -3.94 6.24 5.22
CA ASP A 136 -4.58 7.43 4.67
C ASP A 136 -4.76 7.39 3.14
N ALA A 137 -3.95 6.63 2.43
CA ALA A 137 -4.02 6.51 0.96
C ALA A 137 -5.16 5.62 0.44
N GLY A 138 -5.94 5.00 1.31
CA GLY A 138 -7.04 4.11 0.91
C GLY A 138 -6.58 2.82 0.23
N TYR A 139 -7.52 2.16 -0.46
CA TYR A 139 -7.23 0.98 -1.27
C TYR A 139 -6.80 1.43 -2.67
N ALA A 140 -5.50 1.55 -2.88
CA ALA A 140 -4.92 1.97 -4.15
C ALA A 140 -3.87 0.98 -4.64
N ALA A 141 -3.74 0.83 -5.94
CA ALA A 141 -2.68 0.04 -6.57
C ALA A 141 -1.31 0.59 -6.13
N GLY A 142 -0.44 -0.31 -5.66
CA GLY A 142 0.85 0.08 -5.10
C GLY A 142 0.89 0.36 -3.60
N ASN A 143 -0.29 0.44 -2.94
CA ASN A 143 -0.42 0.64 -1.49
C ASN A 143 -0.81 -0.62 -0.71
N LEU A 144 -0.95 -1.76 -1.36
CA LEU A 144 -1.44 -2.99 -0.74
C LEU A 144 -0.33 -4.00 -0.53
N ALA A 145 -0.38 -4.70 0.60
CA ALA A 145 0.49 -5.83 0.89
C ALA A 145 -0.31 -6.98 1.51
N VAL A 146 -0.01 -8.20 1.05
CA VAL A 146 -0.53 -9.42 1.70
C VAL A 146 0.38 -9.75 2.88
N MET A 147 -0.20 -9.92 4.05
CA MET A 147 0.50 -10.29 5.28
C MET A 147 -0.39 -11.11 6.21
N SER A 148 0.17 -11.57 7.32
CA SER A 148 -0.64 -12.27 8.32
C SER A 148 -1.60 -11.32 9.05
N GLN A 149 -2.76 -11.85 9.44
CA GLN A 149 -3.73 -11.09 10.24
C GLN A 149 -3.12 -10.55 11.53
N ARG A 150 -2.15 -11.29 12.12
CA ARG A 150 -1.41 -10.85 13.30
C ARG A 150 -0.62 -9.58 13.02
N ALA A 151 0.17 -9.57 11.93
CA ALA A 151 0.96 -8.41 11.53
C ALA A 151 0.06 -7.21 11.17
N ASN A 152 -1.02 -7.45 10.42
CA ASN A 152 -1.97 -6.41 10.03
C ASN A 152 -2.67 -5.79 11.26
N ARG A 153 -3.17 -6.61 12.19
CA ARG A 153 -3.79 -6.10 13.44
C ARG A 153 -2.80 -5.32 14.29
N ALA A 154 -1.57 -5.82 14.43
CA ALA A 154 -0.54 -5.13 15.18
C ALA A 154 -0.17 -3.79 14.55
N LYS A 155 -0.03 -3.73 13.22
CA LYS A 155 0.21 -2.47 12.50
C LYS A 155 -0.93 -1.49 12.71
N GLY A 156 -2.18 -1.90 12.50
CA GLY A 156 -3.34 -1.00 12.56
C GLY A 156 -3.15 0.23 11.66
N SER A 157 -3.47 1.42 12.17
CA SER A 157 -3.29 2.70 11.48
C SER A 157 -1.96 3.41 11.80
N ARG A 158 -0.98 2.70 12.36
CA ARG A 158 0.30 3.29 12.76
C ARG A 158 1.10 3.76 11.55
N ASN A 159 1.62 4.98 11.63
CA ASN A 159 2.59 5.49 10.67
C ASN A 159 4.00 4.93 10.94
N ARG A 160 4.95 5.21 10.05
CA ARG A 160 6.33 4.71 10.15
C ARG A 160 6.99 5.02 11.49
N GLN A 161 6.83 6.23 12.03
CA GLN A 161 7.46 6.61 13.29
C GLN A 161 6.92 5.78 14.46
N ALA A 162 5.61 5.64 14.55
CA ALA A 162 4.99 4.81 15.59
C ALA A 162 5.42 3.33 15.50
N LEU A 163 5.70 2.81 14.29
CA LEU A 163 6.23 1.46 14.10
C LEU A 163 7.67 1.33 14.60
N LEU A 164 8.50 2.36 14.40
CA LEU A 164 9.86 2.44 14.94
C LEU A 164 9.86 2.54 16.47
N ASP A 165 8.92 3.29 17.05
CA ASP A 165 8.77 3.39 18.50
C ASP A 165 8.40 2.05 19.14
N MET A 166 7.56 1.25 18.45
CA MET A 166 7.26 -0.13 18.90
C MET A 166 8.50 -1.03 18.84
N ALA A 167 9.30 -0.94 17.77
CA ALA A 167 10.55 -1.70 17.67
C ALA A 167 11.52 -1.32 18.80
N SER A 168 11.72 -0.03 19.03
CA SER A 168 12.58 0.49 20.10
C SER A 168 12.12 0.07 21.49
N SER A 169 10.81 0.06 21.72
CA SER A 169 10.22 -0.40 22.98
C SER A 169 10.48 -1.89 23.23
N CYS A 170 10.44 -2.72 22.17
CA CYS A 170 10.80 -4.13 22.27
C CYS A 170 12.30 -4.35 22.55
N ALA A 171 13.16 -3.51 21.96
CA ALA A 171 14.62 -3.61 22.12
C ALA A 171 15.11 -3.18 23.50
N ALA A 172 14.49 -2.14 24.07
CA ALA A 172 14.96 -1.48 25.30
C ALA A 172 14.36 -2.06 26.60
N GLY A 173 13.27 -2.80 26.52
CA GLY A 173 12.49 -3.19 27.70
C GLY A 173 12.53 -4.66 28.07
N PRO A 174 11.97 -5.04 29.23
CA PRO A 174 11.75 -6.43 29.59
C PRO A 174 10.66 -7.10 28.72
N ILE A 175 9.83 -6.29 28.04
CA ILE A 175 8.79 -6.76 27.14
C ILE A 175 9.41 -6.90 25.74
N THR A 176 9.67 -8.14 25.33
CA THR A 176 10.29 -8.46 24.04
C THR A 176 9.30 -8.59 22.88
N ARG A 177 7.98 -8.54 23.16
CA ARG A 177 6.91 -8.60 22.18
C ARG A 177 5.78 -7.65 22.51
N ILE A 178 5.35 -6.85 21.56
CA ILE A 178 4.19 -5.95 21.66
C ILE A 178 3.22 -6.30 20.54
N GLY A 179 1.93 -6.47 20.85
CA GLY A 179 0.93 -6.88 19.85
C GLY A 179 1.23 -8.22 19.16
N GLY A 180 2.00 -9.09 19.83
CA GLY A 180 2.43 -10.39 19.31
C GLY A 180 3.62 -10.32 18.33
N LEU A 181 4.20 -9.15 18.10
CA LEU A 181 5.37 -8.95 17.24
C LEU A 181 6.61 -8.61 18.08
N ASP A 182 7.76 -9.16 17.68
CA ASP A 182 9.08 -8.84 18.22
C ASP A 182 9.71 -7.60 17.54
N GLU A 183 10.87 -7.19 18.04
CA GLU A 183 11.63 -6.04 17.49
C GLU A 183 11.84 -6.15 15.98
N ALA A 184 12.34 -7.29 15.50
CA ALA A 184 12.67 -7.48 14.09
C ALA A 184 11.42 -7.40 13.20
N GLN A 185 10.28 -7.88 13.68
CA GLN A 185 9.00 -7.82 12.98
C GLN A 185 8.45 -6.38 12.92
N TRP A 186 8.58 -5.61 14.00
CA TRP A 186 8.25 -4.18 14.01
C TRP A 186 9.17 -3.38 13.07
N GLN A 187 10.46 -3.68 13.05
CA GLN A 187 11.41 -3.06 12.13
C GLN A 187 11.05 -3.36 10.67
N ARG A 188 10.63 -4.61 10.34
CA ARG A 188 10.14 -4.94 8.98
C ARG A 188 8.89 -4.17 8.61
N LEU A 189 7.94 -3.97 9.53
CA LEU A 189 6.77 -3.11 9.31
C LEU A 189 7.16 -1.66 9.05
N ALA A 190 8.12 -1.12 9.79
CA ALA A 190 8.61 0.24 9.59
C ALA A 190 9.29 0.41 8.22
N VAL A 191 10.07 -0.59 7.79
CA VAL A 191 10.68 -0.62 6.44
C VAL A 191 9.61 -0.74 5.36
N LEU A 192 8.62 -1.62 5.53
CA LEU A 192 7.50 -1.75 4.59
C LEU A 192 6.77 -0.41 4.42
N SER A 193 6.48 0.28 5.52
CA SER A 193 5.84 1.60 5.49
C SER A 193 6.70 2.66 4.81
N SER A 194 8.04 2.57 4.91
CA SER A 194 8.95 3.54 4.28
C SER A 194 8.90 3.53 2.76
N PHE A 195 8.53 2.41 2.14
CA PHE A 195 8.45 2.33 0.68
C PHE A 195 7.41 3.28 0.08
N VAL A 196 6.31 3.48 0.80
CA VAL A 196 5.16 4.28 0.39
C VAL A 196 5.07 5.62 1.14
N THR A 197 6.14 6.00 1.82
CA THR A 197 6.27 7.27 2.52
C THR A 197 7.26 8.14 1.76
N PRO A 198 6.90 9.39 1.39
CA PRO A 198 7.87 10.34 0.85
C PRO A 198 8.93 10.64 1.92
N LEU A 199 10.16 10.30 1.63
CA LEU A 199 11.32 10.55 2.49
C LEU A 199 12.35 11.36 1.70
N SER A 200 13.19 12.10 2.41
CA SER A 200 14.38 12.64 1.77
C SER A 200 15.30 11.50 1.29
N HIS A 201 16.09 11.75 0.29
CA HIS A 201 17.06 10.77 -0.22
C HIS A 201 18.01 10.28 0.89
N GLU A 202 18.43 11.19 1.74
CA GLU A 202 19.32 10.90 2.87
C GLU A 202 18.66 9.96 3.89
N GLU A 203 17.41 10.25 4.28
CA GLU A 203 16.65 9.38 5.18
C GLU A 203 16.44 7.99 4.57
N ALA A 204 16.01 7.94 3.31
CA ALA A 204 15.77 6.68 2.62
C ALA A 204 17.04 5.83 2.45
N ALA A 205 18.19 6.47 2.19
CA ALA A 205 19.48 5.81 2.04
C ALA A 205 19.99 5.15 3.34
N GLN A 206 19.54 5.61 4.50
CA GLN A 206 19.95 5.10 5.81
C GLN A 206 19.05 3.98 6.33
N ILE A 207 17.98 3.63 5.61
CA ILE A 207 17.08 2.55 6.02
C ILE A 207 17.62 1.20 5.55
N PRO A 208 17.90 0.25 6.47
CA PRO A 208 18.28 -1.10 6.08
C PRO A 208 17.11 -1.85 5.45
N LEU A 209 17.32 -2.54 4.33
CA LEU A 209 16.30 -3.27 3.61
C LEU A 209 15.95 -4.61 4.31
N ARG A 210 15.31 -4.55 5.45
CA ARG A 210 14.93 -5.72 6.28
C ARG A 210 13.76 -6.54 5.73
N VAL A 211 13.12 -6.06 4.69
CA VAL A 211 12.07 -6.71 3.92
C VAL A 211 12.15 -6.25 2.48
N LEU A 212 12.03 -7.16 1.53
CA LEU A 212 11.87 -6.78 0.13
C LEU A 212 10.46 -6.24 -0.12
N PRO A 213 10.30 -5.25 -1.00
CA PRO A 213 8.99 -4.75 -1.36
C PRO A 213 8.09 -5.91 -1.84
N PRO A 214 6.87 -6.04 -1.30
CA PRO A 214 5.88 -6.96 -1.83
C PRO A 214 5.62 -6.75 -3.32
N ASN A 215 5.05 -7.76 -3.97
CA ASN A 215 4.68 -7.64 -5.37
C ASN A 215 3.76 -6.45 -5.60
N ARG A 216 3.98 -5.73 -6.70
CA ARG A 216 3.19 -4.56 -7.11
C ARG A 216 3.20 -3.38 -6.13
N MET A 217 4.09 -3.38 -5.14
CA MET A 217 4.24 -2.23 -4.26
C MET A 217 4.88 -1.06 -5.01
N ARG A 218 4.35 0.14 -4.81
CA ARG A 218 4.92 1.37 -5.33
C ARG A 218 6.02 1.85 -4.39
N LEU A 219 7.16 2.18 -4.96
CA LEU A 219 8.32 2.67 -4.20
C LEU A 219 8.46 4.18 -4.48
N PHE A 220 8.33 5.00 -3.44
CA PHE A 220 8.43 6.45 -3.56
C PHE A 220 9.89 6.93 -3.65
N ASN A 221 10.79 6.17 -3.03
CA ASN A 221 12.18 6.58 -2.88
C ASN A 221 13.08 5.79 -3.84
N PRO A 222 13.65 6.41 -4.88
CA PRO A 222 14.46 5.72 -5.89
C PRO A 222 15.62 4.92 -5.32
N ILE A 223 16.24 5.40 -4.24
CA ILE A 223 17.33 4.70 -3.59
C ILE A 223 16.91 3.38 -2.95
N GLN A 224 15.68 3.28 -2.42
CA GLN A 224 15.11 2.03 -1.91
C GLN A 224 14.74 1.07 -3.06
N ALA A 225 14.33 1.60 -4.20
CA ALA A 225 14.14 0.80 -5.41
C ALA A 225 15.48 0.18 -5.87
N LEU A 226 16.58 0.91 -5.80
CA LEU A 226 17.91 0.40 -6.09
C LEU A 226 18.37 -0.66 -5.07
N GLN A 227 18.11 -0.46 -3.77
CA GLN A 227 18.35 -1.50 -2.75
C GLN A 227 17.60 -2.79 -3.07
N ALA A 228 16.30 -2.69 -3.37
CA ALA A 228 15.47 -3.84 -3.71
C ALA A 228 15.94 -4.54 -4.99
N LEU A 229 16.34 -3.77 -6.01
CA LEU A 229 16.92 -4.28 -7.25
C LEU A 229 18.17 -5.12 -6.96
N VAL A 230 19.15 -4.54 -6.27
CA VAL A 230 20.42 -5.22 -5.94
C VAL A 230 20.15 -6.50 -5.13
N THR A 231 19.30 -6.42 -4.10
CA THR A 231 19.00 -7.57 -3.24
C THR A 231 18.32 -8.71 -4.02
N ARG A 232 17.39 -8.38 -4.92
CA ARG A 232 16.75 -9.39 -5.80
C ARG A 232 17.76 -10.05 -6.75
N GLN A 233 18.73 -9.28 -7.28
CA GLN A 233 19.78 -9.85 -8.11
C GLN A 233 20.64 -10.87 -7.34
N LEU A 234 20.97 -10.56 -6.11
CA LEU A 234 21.79 -11.42 -5.24
C LEU A 234 21.10 -12.75 -4.89
N ALA A 235 19.77 -12.80 -4.91
CA ALA A 235 19.00 -14.00 -4.62
C ALA A 235 19.01 -15.08 -5.74
N THR A 236 19.61 -14.77 -6.88
CA THR A 236 19.57 -15.68 -8.05
C THR A 236 20.97 -15.98 -8.61
N PRO A 237 21.23 -17.22 -9.07
CA PRO A 237 22.52 -17.57 -9.66
C PRO A 237 22.94 -16.62 -10.81
N GLY A 238 24.21 -16.38 -10.96
CA GLY A 238 24.75 -15.44 -11.96
C GLY A 238 24.64 -13.97 -11.57
N TRP A 239 24.37 -13.68 -10.30
CA TRP A 239 24.24 -12.32 -9.76
C TRP A 239 25.48 -11.45 -10.02
N SER A 240 26.69 -12.02 -9.92
CA SER A 240 27.92 -11.24 -10.05
C SER A 240 28.06 -10.59 -11.45
N ALA A 241 27.75 -11.33 -12.51
CA ALA A 241 27.75 -10.80 -13.88
C ALA A 241 26.65 -9.75 -14.10
N ARG A 242 25.50 -9.89 -13.44
CA ARG A 242 24.41 -8.89 -13.52
C ARG A 242 24.75 -7.63 -12.76
N LEU A 243 25.35 -7.76 -11.57
CA LEU A 243 25.79 -6.59 -10.80
C LEU A 243 26.98 -5.86 -11.43
N ALA A 244 27.89 -6.57 -12.08
CA ALA A 244 28.94 -5.93 -12.89
C ALA A 244 28.35 -5.09 -14.04
N ARG A 245 27.28 -5.57 -14.69
CA ARG A 245 26.55 -4.78 -15.69
C ARG A 245 25.83 -3.58 -15.10
N LEU A 246 25.30 -3.69 -13.88
CA LEU A 246 24.71 -2.57 -13.15
C LEU A 246 25.78 -1.54 -12.77
N GLU A 247 26.91 -1.98 -12.24
CA GLU A 247 28.07 -1.14 -11.92
C GLU A 247 28.54 -0.32 -13.12
N ALA A 248 28.62 -0.95 -14.31
CA ALA A 248 29.00 -0.27 -15.54
C ALA A 248 28.04 0.87 -15.95
N LEU A 249 26.83 0.95 -15.38
CA LEU A 249 25.89 2.05 -15.59
C LEU A 249 26.15 3.25 -14.66
N LEU A 250 26.99 3.09 -13.64
CA LEU A 250 27.31 4.17 -12.70
C LEU A 250 28.15 5.25 -13.39
N PRO A 251 27.83 6.54 -13.17
CA PRO A 251 28.41 7.63 -13.96
C PRO A 251 29.87 7.90 -13.68
N THR A 252 30.37 7.60 -12.46
CA THR A 252 31.75 7.95 -12.05
C THR A 252 32.49 6.75 -11.50
N GLU A 253 33.84 6.80 -11.59
CA GLU A 253 34.73 5.79 -11.02
C GLU A 253 34.60 5.72 -9.48
N ALA A 254 34.43 6.85 -8.82
CA ALA A 254 34.22 6.92 -7.37
C ALA A 254 32.96 6.12 -6.93
N LEU A 255 31.86 6.29 -7.65
CA LEU A 255 30.60 5.53 -7.40
C LEU A 255 30.78 4.03 -7.65
N ARG A 256 31.49 3.63 -8.72
CA ARG A 256 31.82 2.21 -8.98
C ARG A 256 32.65 1.62 -7.85
N THR A 257 33.68 2.34 -7.41
CA THR A 257 34.53 1.91 -6.30
C THR A 257 33.74 1.72 -5.01
N ASP A 258 32.88 2.67 -4.64
CA ASP A 258 32.11 2.55 -3.41
C ASP A 258 30.98 1.50 -3.54
N PHE A 259 30.39 1.32 -4.73
CA PHE A 259 29.46 0.22 -5.00
C PHE A 259 30.16 -1.15 -4.86
N ASN A 260 31.35 -1.33 -5.39
CA ASN A 260 32.12 -2.55 -5.21
C ASN A 260 32.47 -2.81 -3.74
N ARG A 261 32.86 -1.80 -3.00
CA ARG A 261 33.13 -1.93 -1.56
C ARG A 261 31.87 -2.37 -0.79
N PHE A 262 30.71 -1.89 -1.20
CA PHE A 262 29.43 -2.36 -0.65
C PHE A 262 29.19 -3.83 -1.01
N LEU A 263 29.32 -4.23 -2.27
CA LEU A 263 29.17 -5.62 -2.70
C LEU A 263 30.11 -6.57 -1.97
N LEU A 264 31.36 -6.19 -1.79
CA LEU A 264 32.34 -6.98 -1.03
C LEU A 264 31.96 -7.14 0.46
N ALA A 265 31.33 -6.15 1.07
CA ALA A 265 30.81 -6.26 2.43
C ALA A 265 29.63 -7.24 2.53
N LEU A 266 28.83 -7.35 1.46
CA LEU A 266 27.65 -8.20 1.40
C LEU A 266 27.96 -9.64 0.95
N ALA A 267 29.02 -9.82 0.15
CA ALA A 267 29.37 -11.09 -0.48
C ALA A 267 29.45 -12.30 0.46
N PRO A 268 30.03 -12.23 1.67
CA PRO A 268 30.05 -13.39 2.59
C PRO A 268 28.64 -13.86 2.98
N ARG A 269 27.70 -12.94 3.07
CA ARG A 269 26.28 -13.24 3.41
C ARG A 269 25.55 -13.84 2.21
N VAL A 270 25.85 -13.37 1.01
CA VAL A 270 25.32 -13.94 -0.23
C VAL A 270 25.77 -15.38 -0.42
N LEU A 271 27.06 -15.65 -0.17
CA LEU A 271 27.60 -17.01 -0.26
C LEU A 271 26.97 -17.95 0.78
N ALA A 272 26.85 -17.50 2.03
CA ALA A 272 26.17 -18.28 3.06
C ALA A 272 24.68 -18.52 2.73
N ALA A 273 23.98 -17.53 2.17
CA ALA A 273 22.61 -17.69 1.75
C ALA A 273 22.44 -18.66 0.57
N ALA A 274 23.44 -18.77 -0.31
CA ALA A 274 23.40 -19.67 -1.45
C ALA A 274 23.44 -21.17 -1.06
N GLU A 275 23.83 -21.51 0.18
CA GLU A 275 23.81 -22.87 0.72
C GLU A 275 22.41 -23.29 1.18
N LEU A 276 21.47 -22.34 1.34
CA LEU A 276 20.10 -22.62 1.75
C LEU A 276 19.30 -23.25 0.60
N GLN A 277 18.39 -24.17 0.94
CA GLN A 277 17.58 -24.90 -0.04
C GLN A 277 16.30 -24.18 -0.44
N SER A 278 15.74 -23.39 0.45
CA SER A 278 14.46 -22.69 0.23
C SER A 278 14.69 -21.32 -0.37
N PRO A 279 14.02 -20.96 -1.47
CA PRO A 279 14.04 -19.61 -2.02
C PRO A 279 13.63 -18.52 -1.01
N HIS A 280 12.74 -18.86 -0.07
CA HIS A 280 12.32 -17.94 0.99
C HIS A 280 13.43 -17.71 2.01
N GLU A 281 14.12 -18.75 2.42
CA GLU A 281 15.25 -18.64 3.35
C GLU A 281 16.41 -17.86 2.75
N ILE A 282 16.74 -18.09 1.46
CA ILE A 282 17.73 -17.28 0.73
C ILE A 282 17.32 -15.80 0.77
N ARG A 283 16.07 -15.50 0.45
CA ARG A 283 15.55 -14.13 0.49
C ARG A 283 15.68 -13.53 1.89
N TRP A 284 15.25 -14.24 2.93
CA TRP A 284 15.30 -13.75 4.31
C TRP A 284 16.73 -13.54 4.81
N ALA A 285 17.65 -14.43 4.46
CA ALA A 285 19.06 -14.25 4.80
C ALA A 285 19.65 -12.98 4.16
N LEU A 286 19.26 -12.67 2.92
CA LEU A 286 19.70 -11.45 2.24
C LEU A 286 19.04 -10.19 2.84
N GLU A 287 17.77 -10.24 3.22
CA GLU A 287 17.10 -9.17 3.95
C GLU A 287 17.79 -8.90 5.31
N ASP A 288 18.11 -9.97 6.04
CA ASP A 288 18.77 -9.86 7.34
C ASP A 288 20.24 -9.37 7.21
N ALA A 289 20.90 -9.61 6.09
CA ALA A 289 22.23 -9.12 5.82
C ALA A 289 22.33 -7.57 5.85
N TRP A 290 21.24 -6.87 5.52
CA TRP A 290 21.18 -5.41 5.61
C TRP A 290 21.24 -4.87 7.04
N ALA A 291 21.01 -5.70 8.05
CA ALA A 291 21.19 -5.32 9.45
C ALA A 291 22.67 -5.21 9.87
N GLN A 292 23.59 -5.70 9.06
CA GLN A 292 25.02 -5.70 9.40
C GLN A 292 25.60 -4.27 9.32
N PRO A 293 26.25 -3.79 10.39
CA PRO A 293 26.77 -2.41 10.41
C PRO A 293 27.71 -2.07 9.26
N LEU A 294 28.57 -3.02 8.86
CA LEU A 294 29.52 -2.81 7.75
C LEU A 294 28.78 -2.68 6.41
N VAL A 295 27.75 -3.51 6.17
CA VAL A 295 26.92 -3.45 4.97
C VAL A 295 26.24 -2.09 4.88
N MET A 296 25.56 -1.67 5.95
CA MET A 296 24.90 -0.37 5.99
C MET A 296 25.87 0.79 5.86
N LYS A 297 27.01 0.76 6.54
CA LYS A 297 28.03 1.80 6.41
C LYS A 297 28.52 1.97 4.96
N ARG A 298 28.73 0.86 4.25
CA ARG A 298 29.20 0.88 2.86
C ARG A 298 28.10 1.30 1.90
N TRP A 299 26.88 0.80 2.12
CA TRP A 299 25.70 1.22 1.35
C TRP A 299 25.44 2.71 1.49
N THR A 300 25.32 3.23 2.71
CA THR A 300 25.03 4.64 2.97
C THR A 300 26.05 5.55 2.33
N ARG A 301 27.35 5.19 2.42
CA ARG A 301 28.42 5.94 1.76
C ARG A 301 28.23 6.00 0.24
N PHE A 302 27.91 4.90 -0.41
CA PHE A 302 27.62 4.86 -1.84
C PHE A 302 26.34 5.65 -2.17
N ALA A 303 25.27 5.40 -1.43
CA ALA A 303 23.96 5.97 -1.69
C ALA A 303 23.91 7.50 -1.57
N LEU A 304 24.62 8.06 -0.59
CA LEU A 304 24.67 9.52 -0.39
C LEU A 304 25.50 10.26 -1.46
N GLN A 305 26.32 9.56 -2.24
CA GLN A 305 27.01 10.15 -3.39
C GLN A 305 26.17 10.11 -4.66
N LEU A 306 25.09 9.33 -4.68
CA LEU A 306 24.19 9.18 -5.80
C LEU A 306 23.00 10.12 -5.61
N HIS A 307 22.82 11.11 -6.49
CA HIS A 307 21.66 11.98 -6.44
C HIS A 307 20.35 11.22 -6.71
N PRO A 308 19.20 11.66 -6.20
CA PRO A 308 17.90 10.98 -6.39
C PRO A 308 17.61 10.68 -7.86
N GLU A 309 17.82 11.65 -8.75
CA GLU A 309 17.56 11.54 -10.19
C GLU A 309 18.51 10.52 -10.85
N GLN A 310 19.74 10.41 -10.34
CA GLN A 310 20.71 9.42 -10.81
C GLN A 310 20.31 8.01 -10.35
N ALA A 311 19.82 7.87 -9.13
CA ALA A 311 19.30 6.60 -8.61
C ALA A 311 18.08 6.13 -9.43
N GLU A 312 17.13 7.02 -9.72
CA GLU A 312 15.98 6.73 -10.56
C GLU A 312 16.40 6.33 -11.97
N ALA A 313 17.22 7.14 -12.63
CA ALA A 313 17.73 6.86 -13.97
C ALA A 313 18.56 5.55 -14.03
N LEU A 314 19.23 5.16 -12.95
CA LEU A 314 19.95 3.89 -12.85
C LEU A 314 18.97 2.72 -12.82
N VAL A 315 17.91 2.80 -12.02
CA VAL A 315 16.86 1.77 -11.95
C VAL A 315 16.15 1.62 -13.30
N GLU A 316 15.79 2.72 -13.96
CA GLU A 316 15.19 2.71 -15.31
C GLU A 316 16.09 2.06 -16.36
N ARG A 317 17.37 2.45 -16.39
CA ARG A 317 18.36 1.86 -17.31
C ARG A 317 18.59 0.38 -17.05
N ALA A 318 18.56 -0.04 -15.79
CA ALA A 318 18.66 -1.44 -15.42
C ALA A 318 17.43 -2.23 -15.90
N ALA A 319 16.23 -1.67 -15.77
CA ALA A 319 14.99 -2.27 -16.27
C ALA A 319 14.99 -2.39 -17.79
N ALA A 320 15.37 -1.33 -18.51
CA ALA A 320 15.48 -1.33 -19.97
C ALA A 320 16.49 -2.39 -20.49
N ARG A 321 17.53 -2.68 -19.72
CA ARG A 321 18.53 -3.73 -20.03
C ARG A 321 18.16 -5.12 -19.47
N LYS A 322 16.94 -5.31 -19.02
CA LYS A 322 16.42 -6.57 -18.44
C LYS A 322 17.27 -7.06 -17.25
N LEU A 323 17.92 -6.14 -16.54
CA LEU A 323 18.65 -6.44 -15.32
C LEU A 323 17.72 -6.49 -14.10
N SER A 324 16.48 -6.02 -14.22
CA SER A 324 15.53 -6.01 -13.12
C SER A 324 14.09 -6.09 -13.65
N PRO A 325 13.20 -6.81 -12.96
CA PRO A 325 11.76 -6.72 -13.19
C PRO A 325 11.13 -5.49 -12.50
N VAL A 326 11.92 -4.65 -11.82
CA VAL A 326 11.41 -3.45 -11.16
C VAL A 326 11.08 -2.42 -12.23
N HIS A 327 9.79 -2.11 -12.38
CA HIS A 327 9.32 -1.01 -13.19
C HIS A 327 9.21 0.22 -12.30
N VAL A 328 9.88 1.29 -12.67
CA VAL A 328 9.67 2.61 -12.07
C VAL A 328 8.53 3.27 -12.83
N GLN A 329 7.45 3.57 -12.12
CA GLN A 329 6.34 4.34 -12.66
C GLN A 329 6.56 5.79 -12.23
N ARG A 330 6.85 6.67 -13.20
CA ARG A 330 6.97 8.11 -12.94
C ARG A 330 5.59 8.70 -12.72
N HIS A 331 5.49 9.52 -11.69
CA HIS A 331 4.37 10.41 -11.45
C HIS A 331 4.97 11.75 -11.02
N ASP A 332 4.38 12.85 -11.49
CA ASP A 332 4.81 14.21 -11.11
C ASP A 332 4.69 14.43 -9.59
N ASP A 333 3.70 13.82 -8.98
CA ASP A 333 3.56 13.68 -7.52
C ASP A 333 3.59 12.19 -7.13
N ALA A 334 4.38 11.84 -6.11
CA ALA A 334 4.45 10.48 -5.59
C ALA A 334 3.09 9.92 -5.12
N THR A 335 2.17 10.80 -4.75
CA THR A 335 0.81 10.47 -4.31
C THR A 335 -0.26 10.60 -5.40
N GLU A 336 0.14 11.01 -6.61
CA GLU A 336 -0.78 11.13 -7.73
C GLU A 336 -1.52 9.82 -7.98
N GLY A 337 -2.83 9.93 -8.19
CA GLY A 337 -3.70 8.80 -8.39
C GLY A 337 -3.97 7.95 -7.13
N TRP A 338 -3.51 8.35 -5.95
CA TRP A 338 -3.88 7.70 -4.69
C TRP A 338 -5.08 8.38 -4.04
N ALA A 339 -5.89 7.60 -3.33
CA ALA A 339 -7.07 8.06 -2.62
C ALA A 339 -6.70 8.80 -1.32
N LEU A 340 -6.02 9.93 -1.43
CA LEU A 340 -5.68 10.81 -0.32
C LEU A 340 -6.71 11.95 -0.20
N GLU A 341 -6.76 12.61 0.95
CA GLU A 341 -7.64 13.78 1.18
C GLU A 341 -7.38 14.92 0.19
N THR A 342 -6.15 15.03 -0.31
CA THR A 342 -5.73 16.05 -1.28
C THR A 342 -6.24 15.82 -2.70
N GLY A 343 -6.94 14.72 -2.99
CA GLY A 343 -7.47 14.51 -4.32
C GLY A 343 -7.59 13.09 -4.83
N GLY A 344 -7.77 12.14 -3.94
CA GLY A 344 -7.95 10.74 -4.33
C GLY A 344 -9.14 10.47 -5.27
N TYR A 345 -9.27 9.25 -5.69
CA TYR A 345 -10.19 8.74 -6.73
C TYR A 345 -11.68 9.01 -6.53
N LEU A 346 -12.10 9.49 -5.37
CA LEU A 346 -13.51 9.74 -5.07
C LEU A 346 -13.95 11.21 -5.16
N ARG A 347 -13.20 12.04 -5.84
CA ARG A 347 -13.64 13.41 -6.18
C ARG A 347 -14.67 13.42 -7.28
#